data_2361dedb8d7f0eb96cc5b8ec2fe47827
#
_entry.id   2361dedb8d7f0eb96cc5b8ec2fe47827
#
_cell.length_a   1.000
_cell.length_b   1.000
_cell.length_c   1.000
_cell.angle_alpha   90.00
_cell.angle_beta   90.00
_cell.angle_gamma   90.00
#
_symmetry.space_group_name_H-M   'P 1'
#
loop_
_entity.id
_entity.type
_entity.pdbx_description
1 polymer ?
#
loop_
_entity_poly.entity_id
_entity_poly.type
_entity_poly.pdbx_seq_one_letter_code
_entity_poly.pdbx_strand_id
1 'polypeptide(L)'
;VIPYVNSIPLVDIKVAAGQFSELQIAEDCEWIVLPERYKPSSDLFACKIVGESMNKIIPNGSICLFKKYSGGSRDGKIVLVEHHHIQDSDFGSGYTVKEYRSKKKTVGELWSHESIVLKPLSFNLDYEDIILEEDELSSLKVIGVFECVL
;
A
#
# COMPACT_ATOMS: atom_id res chain seq x y z
N VAL A 1 10.89 24.00 -2.31
CA VAL A 1 10.85 22.55 -2.37
C VAL A 1 12.20 22.02 -2.84
N ILE A 2 12.85 21.24 -2.00
CA ILE A 2 14.11 20.56 -2.31
C ILE A 2 13.87 19.05 -2.25
N PRO A 3 13.91 18.34 -3.41
CA PRO A 3 13.63 16.91 -3.46
C PRO A 3 14.45 16.10 -2.46
N TYR A 4 13.76 15.28 -1.67
CA TYR A 4 14.30 14.40 -0.63
C TYR A 4 15.09 15.10 0.50
N VAL A 5 15.09 16.41 0.55
CA VAL A 5 15.65 17.21 1.64
C VAL A 5 14.54 17.72 2.55
N ASN A 6 13.51 18.35 1.99
CA ASN A 6 12.33 18.79 2.73
C ASN A 6 11.01 18.30 2.11
N SER A 7 11.08 17.54 1.04
CA SER A 7 9.91 17.10 0.27
C SER A 7 10.07 15.68 -0.25
N ILE A 8 8.92 15.09 -0.59
CA ILE A 8 8.83 13.76 -1.21
C ILE A 8 7.93 13.83 -2.43
N PRO A 9 8.06 12.90 -3.38
CA PRO A 9 7.21 12.92 -4.56
C PRO A 9 5.78 12.49 -4.23
N LEU A 10 4.81 13.18 -4.84
CA LEU A 10 3.43 12.73 -4.91
C LEU A 10 3.26 11.96 -6.21
N VAL A 11 2.96 10.68 -6.11
CA VAL A 11 2.85 9.79 -7.27
C VAL A 11 1.47 9.15 -7.29
N ASP A 12 1.00 8.74 -8.47
CA ASP A 12 -0.20 7.91 -8.55
C ASP A 12 0.15 6.44 -8.25
N ILE A 13 -0.88 5.65 -8.02
CA ILE A 13 -0.71 4.25 -7.62
C ILE A 13 0.01 3.42 -8.69
N LYS A 14 -0.19 3.73 -9.96
CA LYS A 14 0.45 3.03 -11.08
C LYS A 14 1.94 3.35 -11.16
N VAL A 15 2.30 4.61 -10.93
CA VAL A 15 3.70 5.03 -10.86
C VAL A 15 4.38 4.41 -9.64
N ALA A 16 3.70 4.37 -8.50
CA ALA A 16 4.20 3.70 -7.30
C ALA A 16 4.44 2.20 -7.53
N ALA A 17 3.56 1.54 -8.27
CA ALA A 17 3.66 0.12 -8.58
C ALA A 17 4.72 -0.20 -9.62
N GLY A 18 5.00 0.73 -10.52
CA GLY A 18 6.06 0.60 -11.50
C GLY A 18 7.44 0.75 -10.89
N GLN A 19 8.46 0.60 -11.70
CA GLN A 19 9.81 0.88 -11.26
C GLN A 19 10.04 2.38 -11.26
N PHE A 20 10.18 2.96 -10.08
CA PHE A 20 10.57 4.35 -9.94
C PHE A 20 11.95 4.56 -10.56
N SER A 21 12.06 5.23 -11.67
CA SER A 21 13.32 5.85 -12.04
C SER A 21 13.35 7.25 -11.44
N GLU A 22 14.46 7.66 -10.87
CA GLU A 22 14.64 9.00 -10.33
C GLU A 22 14.36 10.08 -11.38
N LEU A 23 14.71 9.79 -12.62
CA LEU A 23 14.49 10.69 -13.75
C LEU A 23 13.00 10.91 -14.01
N GLN A 24 12.20 9.84 -13.98
CA GLN A 24 10.77 9.89 -14.21
C GLN A 24 10.05 10.64 -13.09
N ILE A 25 10.48 10.43 -11.85
CA ILE A 25 9.94 11.16 -10.69
C ILE A 25 10.28 12.64 -10.77
N ALA A 26 11.49 13.00 -11.16
CA ALA A 26 11.92 14.39 -11.24
C ALA A 26 11.18 15.19 -12.33
N GLU A 27 10.79 14.55 -13.44
CA GLU A 27 10.16 15.21 -14.58
C GLU A 27 8.63 15.31 -14.45
N ASP A 28 7.97 14.31 -13.82
CA ASP A 28 6.51 14.16 -13.91
C ASP A 28 5.77 14.25 -12.58
N CYS A 29 6.46 14.47 -11.47
CA CYS A 29 5.84 14.44 -10.14
C CYS A 29 5.74 15.82 -9.51
N GLU A 30 4.65 16.00 -8.78
CA GLU A 30 4.56 17.06 -7.77
C GLU A 30 5.38 16.65 -6.55
N TRP A 31 5.90 17.64 -5.84
CA TRP A 31 6.66 17.42 -4.61
C TRP A 31 5.92 18.04 -3.44
N ILE A 32 5.78 17.27 -2.37
CA ILE A 32 5.07 17.69 -1.17
C ILE A 32 6.09 17.91 -0.05
N VAL A 33 6.04 19.10 0.55
CA VAL A 33 6.83 19.41 1.75
C VAL A 33 6.27 18.62 2.93
N LEU A 34 7.13 17.83 3.58
CA LEU A 34 6.75 17.08 4.75
C LEU A 34 6.73 17.94 6.01
N PRO A 35 5.81 17.66 6.96
CA PRO A 35 5.92 18.21 8.30
C PRO A 35 7.28 17.88 8.92
N GLU A 36 7.80 18.78 9.76
CA GLU A 36 9.14 18.66 10.36
C GLU A 36 9.36 17.36 11.15
N ARG A 37 8.29 16.75 11.66
CA ARG A 37 8.35 15.48 12.37
C ARG A 37 8.74 14.28 11.50
N TYR A 38 8.69 14.44 10.19
CA TYR A 38 9.08 13.40 9.24
C TYR A 38 10.37 13.81 8.54
N LYS A 39 11.28 12.85 8.44
CA LYS A 39 12.54 13.06 7.72
C LYS A 39 12.39 12.56 6.28
N PRO A 40 12.42 13.44 5.27
CA PRO A 40 12.36 13.01 3.88
C PRO A 40 13.52 12.06 3.53
N SER A 41 13.21 11.07 2.71
CA SER A 41 14.19 10.13 2.16
C SER A 41 13.67 9.56 0.84
N SER A 42 14.54 8.92 0.07
CA SER A 42 14.16 8.24 -1.16
C SER A 42 13.28 7.02 -0.95
N ASP A 43 13.12 6.57 0.30
CA ASP A 43 12.21 5.47 0.66
C ASP A 43 10.78 5.91 0.87
N LEU A 44 10.52 7.21 0.90
CA LEU A 44 9.20 7.76 1.16
C LEU A 44 8.56 8.29 -0.13
N PHE A 45 7.27 8.10 -0.24
CA PHE A 45 6.45 8.72 -1.29
C PHE A 45 5.07 9.05 -0.75
N ALA A 46 4.40 10.00 -1.38
CA ALA A 46 3.02 10.32 -1.10
C ALA A 46 2.13 9.79 -2.23
N CYS A 47 0.93 9.36 -1.88
CA CYS A 47 -0.06 8.89 -2.83
C CYS A 47 -1.45 9.32 -2.37
N LYS A 48 -2.27 9.79 -3.30
CA LYS A 48 -3.67 10.10 -3.03
C LYS A 48 -4.47 8.81 -3.01
N ILE A 49 -5.20 8.59 -1.92
CA ILE A 49 -6.02 7.40 -1.72
C ILE A 49 -7.49 7.76 -1.90
N VAL A 50 -8.14 7.14 -2.88
CA VAL A 50 -9.54 7.38 -3.19
C VAL A 50 -10.39 6.19 -2.76
N GLY A 51 -11.68 6.45 -2.48
CA GLY A 51 -12.64 5.44 -2.09
C GLY A 51 -12.83 5.34 -0.58
N GLU A 52 -13.78 4.50 -0.20
CA GLU A 52 -14.26 4.39 1.18
C GLU A 52 -13.82 3.11 1.89
N SER A 53 -13.01 2.27 1.23
CA SER A 53 -12.66 0.95 1.78
C SER A 53 -11.79 1.01 3.04
N MET A 54 -11.15 2.14 3.29
CA MET A 54 -10.30 2.36 4.47
C MET A 54 -10.74 3.58 5.28
N ASN A 55 -11.99 3.98 5.19
CA ASN A 55 -12.48 5.24 5.74
C ASN A 55 -12.46 5.34 7.27
N LYS A 56 -12.28 4.24 7.98
CA LYS A 56 -12.01 4.30 9.44
C LYS A 56 -10.68 4.97 9.76
N ILE A 57 -9.72 4.95 8.85
CA ILE A 57 -8.37 5.47 9.06
C ILE A 57 -7.98 6.48 7.98
N ILE A 58 -8.40 6.24 6.73
CA ILE A 58 -8.02 7.05 5.57
C ILE A 58 -9.28 7.63 4.95
N PRO A 59 -9.60 8.91 5.21
CA PRO A 59 -10.72 9.56 4.53
C PRO A 59 -10.53 9.57 3.02
N ASN A 60 -11.61 9.39 2.27
CA ASN A 60 -11.58 9.41 0.81
C ASN A 60 -10.90 10.68 0.28
N GLY A 61 -9.97 10.51 -0.63
CA GLY A 61 -9.24 11.61 -1.26
C GLY A 61 -8.05 12.13 -0.46
N SER A 62 -7.68 11.47 0.63
CA SER A 62 -6.53 11.86 1.45
C SER A 62 -5.22 11.62 0.71
N ILE A 63 -4.27 12.53 0.93
CA ILE A 63 -2.87 12.30 0.54
C ILE A 63 -2.18 11.60 1.72
N CYS A 64 -1.60 10.45 1.44
CA CYS A 64 -1.01 9.59 2.46
C CYS A 64 0.49 9.41 2.25
N LEU A 65 1.20 9.29 3.34
CA LEU A 65 2.62 8.97 3.35
C LEU A 65 2.81 7.47 3.39
N PHE A 66 3.60 6.96 2.45
CA PHE A 66 3.99 5.56 2.37
C PHE A 66 5.51 5.42 2.42
N LYS A 67 5.95 4.34 2.99
CA LYS A 67 7.35 3.90 2.92
C LYS A 67 7.45 2.71 1.97
N LYS A 68 8.41 2.75 1.03
CA LYS A 68 8.67 1.62 0.14
C LYS A 68 8.97 0.38 0.97
N TYR A 69 8.35 -0.73 0.60
CA TYR A 69 8.56 -1.98 1.32
C TYR A 69 9.94 -2.55 1.03
N SER A 70 10.73 -2.80 2.07
CA SER A 70 12.09 -3.32 1.97
C SER A 70 12.28 -4.68 2.66
N GLY A 71 11.21 -5.30 3.10
CA GLY A 71 11.23 -6.58 3.81
C GLY A 71 10.71 -6.46 5.24
N GLY A 72 10.72 -7.57 5.95
CA GLY A 72 10.22 -7.65 7.32
C GLY A 72 8.75 -8.03 7.42
N SER A 73 8.24 -8.08 8.64
CA SER A 73 6.85 -8.46 8.90
C SER A 73 5.87 -7.41 8.41
N ARG A 74 4.86 -7.87 7.72
CA ARG A 74 3.77 -7.04 7.18
C ARG A 74 2.48 -7.20 8.00
N ASP A 75 2.42 -8.20 8.84
CA ASP A 75 1.20 -8.53 9.58
C ASP A 75 0.72 -7.37 10.45
N GLY A 76 -0.55 -7.03 10.33
CA GLY A 76 -1.16 -5.92 11.04
C GLY A 76 -0.91 -4.54 10.44
N LYS A 77 -0.13 -4.43 9.37
CA LYS A 77 0.16 -3.15 8.73
C LYS A 77 -0.81 -2.87 7.58
N ILE A 78 -1.03 -1.58 7.32
CA ILE A 78 -1.78 -1.15 6.15
C ILE A 78 -0.79 -1.04 4.99
N VAL A 79 -1.09 -1.72 3.90
CA VAL A 79 -0.18 -1.84 2.76
C VAL A 79 -0.85 -1.44 1.46
N LEU A 80 -0.05 -0.89 0.56
CA LEU A 80 -0.39 -0.70 -0.84
C LEU A 80 0.18 -1.91 -1.59
N VAL A 81 -0.69 -2.67 -2.26
CA VAL A 81 -0.31 -3.93 -2.91
C VAL A 81 -0.80 -4.00 -4.35
N GLU A 82 -0.12 -4.84 -5.11
CA GLU A 82 -0.48 -5.21 -6.47
C GLU A 82 -0.62 -6.73 -6.60
N HIS A 83 -1.71 -7.16 -7.22
CA HIS A 83 -1.94 -8.57 -7.58
C HIS A 83 -2.97 -8.63 -8.71
N HIS A 84 -2.74 -9.50 -9.69
CA HIS A 84 -3.61 -9.60 -10.87
C HIS A 84 -5.04 -10.05 -10.57
N HIS A 85 -5.30 -10.73 -9.45
CA HIS A 85 -6.65 -11.11 -9.02
C HIS A 85 -7.38 -10.03 -8.22
N ILE A 86 -6.70 -8.93 -7.86
CA ILE A 86 -7.35 -7.85 -7.12
C ILE A 86 -8.25 -7.04 -8.05
N GLN A 87 -9.51 -6.87 -7.62
CA GLN A 87 -10.48 -6.04 -8.28
C GLN A 87 -10.97 -5.00 -7.28
N ASP A 88 -10.43 -3.80 -7.38
CA ASP A 88 -10.80 -2.68 -6.53
C ASP A 88 -11.58 -1.67 -7.37
N SER A 89 -12.81 -1.36 -6.96
CA SER A 89 -13.68 -0.43 -7.69
C SER A 89 -13.17 1.00 -7.69
N ASP A 90 -12.33 1.36 -6.72
CA ASP A 90 -11.82 2.72 -6.54
C ASP A 90 -10.49 2.95 -7.28
N PHE A 91 -9.60 1.95 -7.27
CA PHE A 91 -8.28 2.02 -7.89
C PHE A 91 -8.22 1.36 -9.26
N GLY A 92 -9.23 0.59 -9.63
CA GLY A 92 -9.21 -0.27 -10.80
C GLY A 92 -8.55 -1.61 -10.53
N SER A 93 -8.30 -2.37 -11.59
CA SER A 93 -7.78 -3.73 -11.48
C SER A 93 -6.33 -3.74 -11.01
N GLY A 94 -6.02 -4.62 -10.10
CA GLY A 94 -4.67 -4.99 -9.73
C GLY A 94 -4.09 -4.30 -8.52
N TYR A 95 -4.70 -3.25 -8.00
CA TYR A 95 -4.15 -2.46 -6.88
C TYR A 95 -5.16 -2.29 -5.77
N THR A 96 -4.69 -2.28 -4.52
CA THR A 96 -5.53 -1.90 -3.38
C THR A 96 -4.69 -1.46 -2.18
N VAL A 97 -5.34 -0.75 -1.25
CA VAL A 97 -4.79 -0.42 0.07
C VAL A 97 -5.67 -1.10 1.12
N LYS A 98 -5.10 -1.96 1.92
CA LYS A 98 -5.81 -2.77 2.91
C LYS A 98 -4.92 -3.09 4.11
N GLU A 99 -5.54 -3.53 5.20
CA GLU A 99 -4.80 -4.11 6.31
C GLU A 99 -4.36 -5.53 5.96
N TYR A 100 -3.08 -5.80 6.10
CA TYR A 100 -2.47 -7.10 5.79
C TYR A 100 -2.56 -8.01 7.00
N ARG A 101 -3.18 -9.17 6.83
CA ARG A 101 -3.27 -10.21 7.87
C ARG A 101 -2.79 -11.54 7.32
N SER A 102 -1.77 -12.08 7.93
CA SER A 102 -1.25 -13.41 7.60
C SER A 102 -1.95 -14.45 8.45
N LYS A 103 -2.39 -15.53 7.82
CA LYS A 103 -2.99 -16.68 8.49
C LYS A 103 -2.22 -17.94 8.12
N LYS A 104 -1.74 -18.66 9.13
CA LYS A 104 -1.10 -19.96 8.97
C LYS A 104 -1.96 -21.02 9.62
N LYS A 105 -2.28 -22.07 8.88
CA LYS A 105 -3.01 -23.23 9.39
C LYS A 105 -2.14 -24.46 9.25
N THR A 106 -1.84 -25.11 10.36
CA THR A 106 -1.12 -26.38 10.38
C THR A 106 -2.07 -27.49 9.97
N VAL A 107 -1.70 -28.24 8.93
CA VAL A 107 -2.44 -29.41 8.46
C VAL A 107 -1.49 -30.61 8.59
N GLY A 108 -1.58 -31.34 9.70
CA GLY A 108 -0.65 -32.42 10.01
C GLY A 108 0.67 -31.93 10.62
N GLU A 109 1.60 -32.86 10.92
CA GLU A 109 2.85 -32.52 11.61
C GLU A 109 3.90 -31.82 10.75
N LEU A 110 3.83 -32.00 9.43
CA LEU A 110 4.87 -31.55 8.49
C LEU A 110 4.38 -30.54 7.46
N TRP A 111 3.13 -30.11 7.54
CA TRP A 111 2.56 -29.25 6.52
C TRP A 111 1.75 -28.11 7.11
N SER A 112 2.02 -26.91 6.63
CA SER A 112 1.27 -25.71 6.99
C SER A 112 0.73 -25.03 5.74
N HIS A 113 -0.51 -24.55 5.81
CA HIS A 113 -1.14 -23.75 4.77
C HIS A 113 -1.08 -22.28 5.16
N GLU A 114 -0.58 -21.43 4.27
CA GLU A 114 -0.54 -19.99 4.47
C GLU A 114 -1.56 -19.30 3.57
N SER A 115 -2.31 -18.39 4.13
CA SER A 115 -3.17 -17.48 3.38
C SER A 115 -2.98 -16.07 3.89
N ILE A 116 -3.32 -15.10 3.04
CA ILE A 116 -3.28 -13.68 3.38
C ILE A 116 -4.67 -13.12 3.21
N VAL A 117 -5.11 -12.36 4.20
CA VAL A 117 -6.35 -11.59 4.15
C VAL A 117 -5.98 -10.12 4.05
N LEU A 118 -6.46 -9.48 3.00
CA LEU A 118 -6.38 -8.03 2.83
C LEU A 118 -7.71 -7.45 3.29
N LYS A 119 -7.71 -6.85 4.46
CA LYS A 119 -8.91 -6.48 5.18
C LYS A 119 -9.23 -5.00 5.01
N PRO A 120 -10.43 -4.64 4.52
CA PRO A 120 -10.88 -3.26 4.53
C PRO A 120 -11.13 -2.78 5.97
N LEU A 121 -10.78 -1.53 6.24
CA LEU A 121 -11.09 -0.85 7.49
C LEU A 121 -12.12 0.25 7.19
N SER A 122 -13.36 -0.16 6.99
CA SER A 122 -14.44 0.71 6.54
C SER A 122 -15.67 0.61 7.43
N PHE A 123 -16.35 1.72 7.59
CA PHE A 123 -17.69 1.75 8.19
C PHE A 123 -18.76 1.17 7.24
N ASN A 124 -18.44 1.11 5.94
CA ASN A 124 -19.31 0.47 4.96
C ASN A 124 -19.03 -1.03 4.93
N LEU A 125 -20.01 -1.82 5.36
CA LEU A 125 -19.89 -3.28 5.46
C LEU A 125 -19.98 -4.00 4.12
N ASP A 126 -20.26 -3.30 3.03
CA ASP A 126 -20.28 -3.88 1.68
C ASP A 126 -18.86 -4.20 1.15
N TYR A 127 -17.84 -3.59 1.74
CA TYR A 127 -16.45 -3.96 1.41
C TYR A 127 -16.09 -5.27 2.06
N GLU A 128 -15.63 -6.21 1.24
CA GLU A 128 -15.28 -7.57 1.69
C GLU A 128 -13.77 -7.76 1.77
N ASP A 129 -13.35 -8.73 2.59
CA ASP A 129 -11.97 -9.17 2.67
C ASP A 129 -11.53 -9.76 1.32
N ILE A 130 -10.29 -9.48 0.93
CA ILE A 130 -9.66 -10.13 -0.21
C ILE A 130 -8.76 -11.24 0.35
N ILE A 131 -9.04 -12.49 -0.03
CA ILE A 131 -8.30 -13.64 0.46
C ILE A 131 -7.41 -14.18 -0.66
N LEU A 132 -6.11 -14.25 -0.39
CA LEU A 132 -5.12 -14.84 -1.28
C LEU A 132 -4.60 -16.13 -0.67
N GLU A 133 -4.79 -17.22 -1.39
CA GLU A 133 -4.34 -18.53 -0.98
C GLU A 133 -2.86 -18.75 -1.33
N GLU A 134 -2.28 -19.82 -0.83
CA GLU A 134 -0.84 -20.11 -0.93
C GLU A 134 -0.29 -20.05 -2.36
N ASP A 135 -1.03 -20.56 -3.33
CA ASP A 135 -0.64 -20.56 -4.75
C ASP A 135 -0.64 -19.15 -5.38
N GLU A 136 -1.33 -18.20 -4.75
CA GLU A 136 -1.43 -16.81 -5.22
C GLU A 136 -0.41 -15.88 -4.57
N LEU A 137 0.22 -16.30 -3.47
CA LEU A 137 1.08 -15.44 -2.65
C LEU A 137 2.36 -15.01 -3.36
N SER A 138 2.90 -15.86 -4.23
CA SER A 138 4.13 -15.54 -4.98
C SER A 138 3.95 -14.36 -5.95
N SER A 139 2.71 -14.10 -6.37
CA SER A 139 2.36 -13.00 -7.29
C SER A 139 2.00 -11.70 -6.57
N LEU A 140 1.91 -11.72 -5.24
CA LEU A 140 1.59 -10.52 -4.46
C LEU A 140 2.82 -9.64 -4.33
N LYS A 141 2.70 -8.39 -4.77
CA LYS A 141 3.74 -7.38 -4.62
C LYS A 141 3.30 -6.34 -3.60
N VAL A 142 4.04 -6.20 -2.52
CA VAL A 142 3.85 -5.12 -1.56
C VAL A 142 4.68 -3.93 -2.02
N ILE A 143 4.01 -2.86 -2.39
CA ILE A 143 4.64 -1.65 -2.94
C ILE A 143 5.10 -0.74 -1.83
N GLY A 144 4.24 -0.52 -0.84
CA GLY A 144 4.53 0.36 0.26
C GLY A 144 3.73 0.06 1.51
N VAL A 145 4.22 0.58 2.62
CA VAL A 145 3.56 0.50 3.93
C VAL A 145 3.08 1.89 4.30
N PHE A 146 1.82 1.98 4.68
CA PHE A 146 1.19 3.22 5.12
C PHE A 146 1.83 3.73 6.42
N GLU A 147 2.18 5.01 6.44
CA GLU A 147 2.72 5.67 7.62
C GLU A 147 1.67 6.58 8.27
N CYS A 148 1.07 7.48 7.52
CA CYS A 148 0.06 8.40 8.02
C CYS A 148 -0.69 9.11 6.90
N VAL A 149 -1.79 9.78 7.27
CA VAL A 149 -2.46 10.77 6.42
C VAL A 149 -1.73 12.11 6.58
N LEU A 150 -1.39 12.72 5.47
CA LEU A 150 -0.72 14.02 5.46
C LEU A 150 -1.70 15.20 5.51
#